data_2d23b4958dd810059fc894e5ed68eef1
#
_entry.id   2d23b4958dd810059fc894e5ed68eef1
#
_cell.length_a   1.000
_cell.length_b   1.000
_cell.length_c   1.000
_cell.angle_alpha   90.00
_cell.angle_beta   90.00
_cell.angle_gamma   90.00
#
_symmetry.space_group_name_H-M   'P 1'
#
loop_
_entity.id
_entity.type
_entity.pdbx_description
1 polymer ?
#
loop_
_entity_poly.entity_id
_entity_poly.type
_entity_poly.pdbx_seq_one_letter_code
_entity_poly.pdbx_strand_id
1 'polypeptide(L)'
;MVTRQKYLISFKRFKFNHGFHSNSFIESHFMVKKQIEAAKLFVLDTNVLMHDPSSLFRFEEHDIYLPMVTLEELDNNKKGLTEVARNARQASRNLEEIVGTTLIDLELGCPLSIHGNKHVTGRLFLQTNQVNVELPGLAGSKADNQILGVVMALQHSHANRQVILVSKDINIRIKARALGMPAEDYFNDKVLEDTELLYSGMKELPADFWETHSKEMESWQESGRMFYRLTGPLCKTFLLNEFVFYEFEKPFHAMVRSIDGNTAVLEVVKDHLLPKNNVWGITARNREQNFALNLLMDPEIDFVSLLGQAGTGKTLLTLASALTQVLDTKIYSEIIMTRVTVSVGEDIGFLPGTEEEKMGPWMGALDDNLDVLNKSDEDAGEWGRAATQDLIRSRIKVKSLNFMRGRTFLNKFLIIDEAQNLTPKQMKTLITRAGPGTKVVCLGNIAQIDTPYLTEGSSGLTYVVDRFKGWGHNGHVTLLRGERSRLADFAAEVL
;
A
#
# COMPACT_ATOMS: atom_id res chain seq x y z
N MET A 1 -20.92 -30.37 -9.06
CA MET A 1 -21.86 -30.75 -8.00
C MET A 1 -21.21 -30.39 -6.68
N VAL A 2 -21.51 -29.25 -6.12
CA VAL A 2 -21.01 -28.82 -4.83
C VAL A 2 -22.20 -28.50 -3.95
N THR A 3 -22.29 -29.23 -2.85
CA THR A 3 -23.41 -29.27 -1.93
C THR A 3 -23.39 -28.05 -1.01
N ARG A 4 -24.39 -27.18 -1.12
CA ARG A 4 -24.66 -26.12 -0.15
C ARG A 4 -25.30 -26.74 1.10
N GLN A 5 -24.64 -26.64 2.24
CA GLN A 5 -25.24 -26.90 3.55
C GLN A 5 -26.08 -25.69 3.99
N LYS A 6 -27.39 -25.90 4.09
CA LYS A 6 -28.35 -24.96 4.68
C LYS A 6 -28.37 -25.16 6.20
N TYR A 7 -28.15 -24.09 6.97
CA TYR A 7 -28.43 -24.10 8.40
C TYR A 7 -29.92 -23.88 8.65
N LEU A 8 -30.57 -24.87 9.28
CA LEU A 8 -31.94 -24.79 9.79
C LEU A 8 -31.91 -24.21 11.22
N ILE A 9 -32.54 -23.06 11.39
CA ILE A 9 -32.79 -22.47 12.71
C ILE A 9 -34.14 -23.00 13.22
N SER A 10 -34.11 -23.77 14.30
CA SER A 10 -35.31 -24.28 14.98
C SER A 10 -35.81 -23.24 15.99
N PHE A 11 -37.00 -22.70 15.76
CA PHE A 11 -37.72 -21.88 16.74
C PHE A 11 -38.53 -22.77 17.68
N LYS A 12 -38.16 -22.82 18.97
CA LYS A 12 -39.06 -23.29 20.04
C LYS A 12 -39.89 -22.13 20.56
N ARG A 13 -41.23 -22.19 20.32
CA ARG A 13 -42.24 -21.31 20.95
C ARG A 13 -42.36 -21.67 22.42
N PHE A 14 -42.09 -20.70 23.30
CA PHE A 14 -42.60 -20.73 24.69
C PHE A 14 -43.84 -19.83 24.80
N LYS A 15 -44.93 -20.40 25.30
CA LYS A 15 -46.16 -19.67 25.71
C LYS A 15 -45.90 -19.09 27.09
N PHE A 16 -46.18 -17.76 27.23
CA PHE A 16 -46.35 -17.15 28.56
C PHE A 16 -47.80 -16.67 28.69
N ASN A 17 -48.40 -17.06 29.82
CA ASN A 17 -49.69 -16.58 30.29
C ASN A 17 -49.48 -15.40 31.29
N HIS A 18 -50.24 -14.37 31.03
CA HIS A 18 -50.80 -13.30 31.90
C HIS A 18 -50.10 -12.79 33.17
N GLY A 19 -49.93 -11.46 33.21
CA GLY A 19 -50.22 -10.64 34.35
C GLY A 19 -49.32 -9.47 34.66
N PHE A 20 -49.86 -8.24 34.46
CA PHE A 20 -49.57 -6.95 35.12
C PHE A 20 -48.27 -6.15 34.91
N HIS A 21 -48.48 -5.00 34.29
CA HIS A 21 -47.85 -3.66 34.44
C HIS A 21 -46.47 -3.48 35.08
N SER A 22 -45.54 -2.97 34.33
CA SER A 22 -44.88 -1.66 34.49
C SER A 22 -43.75 -1.47 33.48
N ASN A 23 -43.59 -0.25 32.95
CA ASN A 23 -42.54 0.20 32.05
C ASN A 23 -41.15 -0.01 32.68
N SER A 24 -40.28 -0.75 32.01
CA SER A 24 -38.83 -0.57 32.04
C SER A 24 -38.24 -1.17 30.76
N PHE A 25 -37.53 -0.32 30.03
CA PHE A 25 -36.73 -0.69 28.90
C PHE A 25 -35.73 -1.80 29.30
N ILE A 26 -35.91 -2.99 28.76
CA ILE A 26 -34.92 -4.04 28.85
C ILE A 26 -34.16 -4.05 27.52
N GLU A 27 -32.98 -3.40 27.52
CA GLU A 27 -31.95 -3.64 26.50
C GLU A 27 -31.52 -5.12 26.59
N SER A 28 -31.98 -5.92 25.64
CA SER A 28 -31.48 -7.28 25.46
C SER A 28 -30.09 -7.24 24.85
N HIS A 29 -29.06 -7.32 25.68
CA HIS A 29 -27.71 -7.63 25.28
C HIS A 29 -27.69 -9.03 24.67
N PHE A 30 -27.62 -9.12 23.36
CA PHE A 30 -27.20 -10.36 22.69
C PHE A 30 -25.68 -10.53 22.92
N MET A 31 -25.32 -11.21 24.00
CA MET A 31 -23.97 -11.79 24.12
C MET A 31 -23.87 -12.93 23.11
N VAL A 32 -23.27 -12.65 21.95
CA VAL A 32 -22.70 -13.69 21.09
C VAL A 32 -21.59 -14.33 21.91
N LYS A 33 -21.79 -15.54 22.42
CA LYS A 33 -20.72 -16.39 22.96
C LYS A 33 -19.72 -16.63 21.81
N LYS A 34 -18.63 -15.82 21.77
CA LYS A 34 -17.45 -16.15 20.99
C LYS A 34 -16.98 -17.50 21.52
N GLN A 35 -17.04 -18.55 20.70
CA GLN A 35 -16.34 -19.80 21.03
C GLN A 35 -14.88 -19.41 21.23
N ILE A 36 -14.36 -19.61 22.42
CA ILE A 36 -12.93 -19.43 22.71
C ILE A 36 -12.23 -20.57 21.98
N GLU A 37 -11.73 -20.31 20.78
CA GLU A 37 -10.80 -21.20 20.13
C GLU A 37 -9.58 -21.35 21.04
N ALA A 38 -9.08 -22.58 21.20
CA ALA A 38 -7.88 -22.82 22.01
C ALA A 38 -6.72 -22.01 21.42
N ALA A 39 -5.94 -21.34 22.28
CA ALA A 39 -4.79 -20.54 21.84
C ALA A 39 -3.84 -21.37 20.97
N LYS A 40 -3.56 -20.90 19.75
CA LYS A 40 -2.66 -21.54 18.78
C LYS A 40 -1.20 -21.32 19.18
N LEU A 41 -0.30 -22.14 18.67
CA LEU A 41 1.15 -21.97 18.79
C LEU A 41 1.74 -21.68 17.41
N PHE A 42 2.22 -20.47 17.22
CA PHE A 42 2.83 -20.05 15.96
C PHE A 42 4.36 -20.19 16.03
N VAL A 43 4.93 -20.96 15.13
CA VAL A 43 6.38 -21.06 14.95
C VAL A 43 6.81 -20.06 13.89
N LEU A 44 7.61 -19.07 14.29
CA LEU A 44 8.02 -18.01 13.36
C LEU A 44 9.34 -18.33 12.69
N ASP A 45 9.35 -18.18 11.39
CA ASP A 45 10.56 -18.17 10.58
C ASP A 45 11.30 -16.81 10.70
N THR A 46 12.59 -16.80 10.50
CA THR A 46 13.46 -15.62 10.60
C THR A 46 13.03 -14.48 9.70
N ASN A 47 12.56 -14.80 8.50
CA ASN A 47 12.13 -13.80 7.52
C ASN A 47 10.92 -12.97 7.99
N VAL A 48 10.06 -13.51 8.86
CA VAL A 48 8.95 -12.76 9.47
C VAL A 48 9.47 -11.64 10.36
N LEU A 49 10.46 -11.94 11.21
CA LEU A 49 11.10 -10.98 12.12
C LEU A 49 11.93 -9.93 11.39
N MET A 50 12.62 -10.34 10.30
CA MET A 50 13.39 -9.43 9.46
C MET A 50 12.49 -8.52 8.61
N HIS A 51 11.29 -8.97 8.30
CA HIS A 51 10.28 -8.16 7.59
C HIS A 51 9.57 -7.19 8.55
N ASP A 52 9.02 -7.69 9.66
CA ASP A 52 8.35 -6.90 10.69
C ASP A 52 8.91 -7.24 12.09
N PRO A 53 9.83 -6.43 12.63
CA PRO A 53 10.34 -6.64 13.98
C PRO A 53 9.28 -6.58 15.08
N SER A 54 8.12 -5.99 14.81
CA SER A 54 6.98 -5.91 15.73
C SER A 54 6.03 -7.10 15.60
N SER A 55 6.30 -8.05 14.71
CA SER A 55 5.45 -9.24 14.50
C SER A 55 5.22 -10.03 15.77
N LEU A 56 6.19 -10.05 16.71
CA LEU A 56 6.07 -10.66 18.03
C LEU A 56 4.85 -10.18 18.84
N PHE A 57 4.35 -8.99 18.57
CA PHE A 57 3.23 -8.36 19.30
C PHE A 57 1.92 -8.37 18.52
N ARG A 58 1.82 -9.16 17.44
CA ARG A 58 0.66 -9.13 16.54
C ARG A 58 -0.18 -10.40 16.55
N PHE A 59 0.18 -11.38 17.39
CA PHE A 59 -0.54 -12.66 17.48
C PHE A 59 -1.56 -12.69 18.64
N GLU A 60 -1.86 -11.51 19.21
CA GLU A 60 -2.92 -11.29 20.23
C GLU A 60 -2.87 -12.30 21.41
N GLU A 61 -3.87 -13.18 21.49
CA GLU A 61 -3.97 -14.20 22.53
C GLU A 61 -3.16 -15.47 22.25
N HIS A 62 -2.51 -15.55 21.09
CA HIS A 62 -1.79 -16.75 20.67
C HIS A 62 -0.33 -16.71 21.10
N ASP A 63 0.24 -17.89 21.29
CA ASP A 63 1.63 -18.02 21.67
C ASP A 63 2.57 -18.12 20.47
N ILE A 64 3.80 -17.69 20.67
CA ILE A 64 4.86 -17.71 19.68
C ILE A 64 5.96 -18.65 20.15
N TYR A 65 6.48 -19.44 19.22
CA TYR A 65 7.66 -20.27 19.42
C TYR A 65 8.77 -19.87 18.46
N LEU A 66 9.96 -19.60 18.95
CA LEU A 66 11.13 -19.28 18.14
C LEU A 66 12.13 -20.44 18.18
N PRO A 67 12.40 -21.08 17.04
CA PRO A 67 13.50 -22.01 16.89
C PRO A 67 14.87 -21.34 17.17
N MET A 68 15.83 -22.06 17.69
CA MET A 68 17.16 -21.52 17.98
C MET A 68 17.85 -21.02 16.70
N VAL A 69 17.67 -21.73 15.59
CA VAL A 69 18.21 -21.34 14.27
C VAL A 69 17.71 -19.96 13.80
N THR A 70 16.48 -19.56 14.18
CA THR A 70 15.94 -18.22 13.92
C THR A 70 16.77 -17.14 14.60
N LEU A 71 17.23 -17.35 15.81
CA LEU A 71 18.11 -16.41 16.54
C LEU A 71 19.50 -16.33 15.93
N GLU A 72 20.06 -17.47 15.48
CA GLU A 72 21.35 -17.51 14.80
C GLU A 72 21.31 -16.77 13.48
N GLU A 73 20.24 -16.96 12.69
CA GLU A 73 20.05 -16.23 11.44
C GLU A 73 19.84 -14.74 11.66
N LEU A 74 19.09 -14.33 12.66
CA LEU A 74 18.96 -12.93 13.05
C LEU A 74 20.32 -12.30 13.35
N ASP A 75 21.20 -13.04 14.08
CA ASP A 75 22.52 -12.54 14.43
C ASP A 75 23.42 -12.38 13.20
N ASN A 76 23.38 -13.32 12.28
CA ASN A 76 24.11 -13.27 11.01
C ASN A 76 23.67 -12.09 10.13
N ASN A 77 22.39 -11.71 10.19
CA ASN A 77 21.82 -10.63 9.38
C ASN A 77 21.90 -9.23 10.02
N LYS A 78 22.48 -9.07 11.22
CA LYS A 78 22.63 -7.75 11.90
C LYS A 78 23.66 -6.83 11.25
N LYS A 79 24.54 -7.35 10.40
CA LYS A 79 25.67 -6.62 9.81
C LYS A 79 25.21 -5.75 8.64
N GLY A 80 25.78 -4.54 8.54
CA GLY A 80 25.51 -3.60 7.45
C GLY A 80 24.42 -2.57 7.75
N LEU A 81 24.09 -1.77 6.72
CA LEU A 81 23.15 -0.65 6.79
C LEU A 81 21.81 -0.93 6.10
N THR A 82 21.63 -2.14 5.58
CA THR A 82 20.42 -2.57 4.90
C THR A 82 19.19 -2.50 5.83
N GLU A 83 18.00 -2.45 5.27
CA GLU A 83 16.76 -2.51 6.05
C GLU A 83 16.65 -3.82 6.82
N VAL A 84 17.00 -4.93 6.18
CA VAL A 84 17.04 -6.27 6.80
C VAL A 84 17.92 -6.25 8.04
N ALA A 85 19.13 -5.67 7.95
CA ALA A 85 20.04 -5.58 9.09
C ALA A 85 19.51 -4.68 10.20
N ARG A 86 18.81 -3.58 9.87
CA ARG A 86 18.14 -2.73 10.86
C ARG A 86 16.99 -3.46 11.55
N ASN A 87 16.20 -4.17 10.79
CA ASN A 87 15.07 -4.96 11.30
C ASN A 87 15.56 -6.13 12.16
N ALA A 88 16.61 -6.83 11.75
CA ALA A 88 17.23 -7.87 12.57
C ALA A 88 17.74 -7.35 13.92
N ARG A 89 18.38 -6.17 13.93
CA ARG A 89 18.79 -5.50 15.18
C ARG A 89 17.60 -5.09 16.05
N GLN A 90 16.51 -4.59 15.43
CA GLN A 90 15.32 -4.19 16.18
C GLN A 90 14.57 -5.41 16.73
N ALA A 91 14.43 -6.49 15.95
CA ALA A 91 13.85 -7.74 16.43
C ALA A 91 14.63 -8.30 17.62
N SER A 92 15.97 -8.27 17.53
CA SER A 92 16.82 -8.73 18.67
C SER A 92 16.64 -7.87 19.91
N ARG A 93 16.52 -6.54 19.79
CA ARG A 93 16.22 -5.67 20.94
C ARG A 93 14.85 -5.97 21.53
N ASN A 94 13.83 -6.18 20.70
CA ASN A 94 12.51 -6.54 21.18
C ASN A 94 12.54 -7.87 21.94
N LEU A 95 13.30 -8.85 21.43
CA LEU A 95 13.50 -10.14 22.10
C LEU A 95 14.25 -9.98 23.43
N GLU A 96 15.34 -9.21 23.48
CA GLU A 96 16.09 -8.91 24.70
C GLU A 96 15.20 -8.26 25.77
N GLU A 97 14.33 -7.34 25.36
CA GLU A 97 13.39 -6.67 26.25
C GLU A 97 12.33 -7.64 26.81
N ILE A 98 11.78 -8.53 25.96
CA ILE A 98 10.82 -9.57 26.41
C ILE A 98 11.49 -10.54 27.39
N VAL A 99 12.71 -10.98 27.08
CA VAL A 99 13.45 -11.98 27.85
C VAL A 99 14.13 -11.38 29.10
N GLY A 100 14.61 -10.11 29.00
CA GLY A 100 15.40 -9.48 30.06
C GLY A 100 14.62 -8.98 31.28
N THR A 101 13.29 -8.89 31.16
CA THR A 101 12.45 -8.30 32.26
C THR A 101 12.00 -9.28 33.34
N THR A 102 12.27 -10.57 33.17
CA THR A 102 11.78 -11.61 34.11
C THR A 102 12.90 -12.61 34.45
N LEU A 103 12.99 -13.02 35.70
CA LEU A 103 13.64 -14.29 36.09
C LEU A 103 12.78 -15.40 35.47
N ILE A 104 13.19 -15.86 34.27
CA ILE A 104 12.32 -16.63 33.40
C ILE A 104 12.45 -18.10 33.70
N ASP A 105 11.34 -18.70 34.03
CA ASP A 105 11.10 -20.09 33.73
C ASP A 105 10.85 -20.20 32.22
N LEU A 106 11.88 -20.55 31.44
CA LEU A 106 11.82 -20.68 29.98
C LEU A 106 10.80 -21.72 29.53
N GLU A 107 10.39 -22.65 30.42
CA GLU A 107 9.35 -23.65 30.17
C GLU A 107 7.95 -23.02 30.22
N LEU A 108 7.75 -22.00 31.06
CA LEU A 108 6.46 -21.29 31.15
C LEU A 108 6.28 -20.20 30.09
N GLY A 109 7.32 -19.87 29.34
CA GLY A 109 7.33 -18.83 28.32
C GLY A 109 7.26 -17.40 28.89
N CYS A 110 7.70 -16.42 28.09
CA CYS A 110 7.74 -15.00 28.44
C CYS A 110 6.45 -14.29 28.02
N PRO A 111 5.78 -13.54 28.91
CA PRO A 111 4.59 -12.78 28.51
C PRO A 111 4.91 -11.75 27.43
N LEU A 112 4.07 -11.66 26.38
CA LEU A 112 4.19 -10.65 25.32
C LEU A 112 3.49 -9.33 25.66
N SER A 113 2.84 -9.22 26.81
CA SER A 113 2.10 -8.03 27.26
C SER A 113 2.99 -6.87 27.75
N ILE A 114 4.29 -6.93 27.49
CA ILE A 114 5.26 -5.87 27.79
C ILE A 114 4.89 -4.63 26.96
N HIS A 115 5.01 -3.41 27.47
CA HIS A 115 4.64 -2.12 26.86
C HIS A 115 3.18 -1.69 26.94
N GLY A 116 2.39 -2.20 27.86
CA GLY A 116 1.04 -1.68 28.11
C GLY A 116 0.01 -2.00 27.03
N ASN A 117 0.34 -2.84 26.05
CA ASN A 117 -0.62 -3.34 25.09
C ASN A 117 -1.48 -4.46 25.73
N LYS A 118 -2.60 -4.05 26.32
CA LYS A 118 -3.53 -4.95 27.05
C LYS A 118 -4.20 -6.01 26.15
N HIS A 119 -4.05 -5.91 24.84
CA HIS A 119 -4.66 -6.83 23.88
C HIS A 119 -3.76 -8.03 23.56
N VAL A 120 -2.46 -7.97 23.86
CA VAL A 120 -1.51 -9.06 23.63
C VAL A 120 -1.39 -9.88 24.91
N THR A 121 -2.00 -11.05 24.95
CA THR A 121 -2.01 -11.96 26.12
C THR A 121 -1.21 -13.24 25.89
N GLY A 122 -0.70 -13.45 24.66
CA GLY A 122 0.14 -14.58 24.28
C GLY A 122 1.50 -14.59 24.98
N ARG A 123 2.24 -15.68 24.83
CA ARG A 123 3.56 -15.91 25.43
C ARG A 123 4.58 -16.28 24.37
N LEU A 124 5.83 -15.89 24.59
CA LEU A 124 6.98 -16.24 23.77
C LEU A 124 7.69 -17.44 24.40
N PHE A 125 7.87 -18.48 23.61
CA PHE A 125 8.69 -19.65 23.93
C PHE A 125 9.92 -19.66 23.06
N LEU A 126 11.07 -20.03 23.65
CA LEU A 126 12.32 -20.23 22.93
C LEU A 126 12.66 -21.71 22.93
N GLN A 127 13.26 -22.19 21.84
CA GLN A 127 13.76 -23.57 21.80
C GLN A 127 14.90 -23.74 22.79
N THR A 128 14.73 -24.65 23.75
CA THR A 128 15.77 -24.98 24.75
C THR A 128 16.38 -26.35 24.54
N ASN A 129 15.67 -27.27 23.87
CA ASN A 129 16.10 -28.64 23.68
C ASN A 129 16.51 -28.89 22.20
N GLN A 130 17.50 -29.76 22.01
CA GLN A 130 17.82 -30.24 20.65
C GLN A 130 16.66 -31.08 20.14
N VAL A 131 16.26 -30.76 18.89
CA VAL A 131 15.23 -31.51 18.18
C VAL A 131 15.91 -32.38 17.12
N ASN A 132 15.94 -33.68 17.39
CA ASN A 132 16.45 -34.69 16.45
C ASN A 132 15.28 -35.37 15.74
N VAL A 133 14.65 -34.66 14.80
CA VAL A 133 13.60 -35.23 13.95
C VAL A 133 14.14 -35.36 12.54
N GLU A 134 14.23 -36.59 12.04
CA GLU A 134 14.54 -36.85 10.64
C GLU A 134 13.33 -36.54 9.78
N LEU A 135 13.49 -35.58 8.87
CA LEU A 135 12.46 -35.21 7.89
C LEU A 135 12.64 -36.08 6.64
N PRO A 136 11.60 -36.81 6.20
CA PRO A 136 11.70 -37.64 5.01
C PRO A 136 12.13 -36.84 3.78
N GLY A 137 13.27 -37.23 3.15
CA GLY A 137 13.76 -36.64 1.92
C GLY A 137 14.40 -35.27 2.02
N LEU A 138 14.61 -34.73 3.23
CA LEU A 138 15.25 -33.44 3.45
C LEU A 138 16.55 -33.57 4.25
N ALA A 139 17.63 -32.88 3.78
CA ALA A 139 18.91 -32.84 4.51
C ALA A 139 18.78 -31.95 5.76
N GLY A 140 19.11 -32.47 6.96
CA GLY A 140 18.93 -31.79 8.24
C GLY A 140 19.79 -30.54 8.47
N SER A 141 20.77 -30.25 7.61
CA SER A 141 21.74 -29.16 7.81
C SER A 141 21.27 -27.76 7.36
N LYS A 142 20.14 -27.64 6.66
CA LYS A 142 19.62 -26.34 6.21
C LYS A 142 18.70 -25.74 7.29
N ALA A 143 18.80 -24.43 7.53
CA ALA A 143 17.99 -23.70 8.51
C ALA A 143 16.49 -23.95 8.35
N ASP A 144 15.95 -23.87 7.14
CA ASP A 144 14.55 -24.19 6.84
C ASP A 144 14.14 -25.57 7.36
N ASN A 145 15.01 -26.59 7.14
CA ASN A 145 14.69 -27.96 7.51
C ASN A 145 14.75 -28.14 9.04
N GLN A 146 15.60 -27.37 9.74
CA GLN A 146 15.63 -27.35 11.20
C GLN A 146 14.33 -26.73 11.74
N ILE A 147 13.85 -25.63 11.15
CA ILE A 147 12.55 -25.04 11.51
C ILE A 147 11.42 -26.06 11.34
N LEU A 148 11.39 -26.74 10.19
CA LEU A 148 10.38 -27.78 9.92
C LEU A 148 10.47 -28.95 10.94
N GLY A 149 11.67 -29.35 11.33
CA GLY A 149 11.90 -30.35 12.36
C GLY A 149 11.33 -29.93 13.73
N VAL A 150 11.51 -28.65 14.08
CA VAL A 150 10.92 -28.06 15.30
C VAL A 150 9.39 -28.07 15.24
N VAL A 151 8.79 -27.67 14.13
CA VAL A 151 7.33 -27.70 13.95
C VAL A 151 6.78 -29.10 14.13
N MET A 152 7.40 -30.11 13.51
CA MET A 152 6.99 -31.51 13.64
C MET A 152 7.10 -32.02 15.08
N ALA A 153 8.18 -31.72 15.76
CA ALA A 153 8.36 -32.09 17.17
C ALA A 153 7.31 -31.46 18.07
N LEU A 154 6.99 -30.17 17.86
CA LEU A 154 5.97 -29.47 18.62
C LEU A 154 4.57 -30.02 18.35
N GLN A 155 4.25 -30.44 17.13
CA GLN A 155 2.97 -31.08 16.83
C GLN A 155 2.81 -32.42 17.58
N HIS A 156 3.89 -33.20 17.68
CA HIS A 156 3.86 -34.45 18.44
C HIS A 156 3.73 -34.23 19.98
N SER A 157 4.42 -33.21 20.49
CA SER A 157 4.41 -32.91 21.95
C SER A 157 3.16 -32.15 22.40
N HIS A 158 2.49 -31.45 21.53
CA HIS A 158 1.31 -30.63 21.80
C HIS A 158 0.08 -31.09 21.00
N ALA A 159 -0.27 -32.38 21.09
CA ALA A 159 -1.39 -33.00 20.35
C ALA A 159 -2.75 -32.28 20.51
N ASN A 160 -2.95 -31.58 21.61
CA ASN A 160 -4.19 -30.85 21.95
C ASN A 160 -4.18 -29.38 21.47
N ARG A 161 -3.13 -28.94 20.77
CA ARG A 161 -2.95 -27.57 20.35
C ARG A 161 -2.55 -27.48 18.89
N GLN A 162 -3.13 -26.53 18.16
CA GLN A 162 -2.75 -26.31 16.76
C GLN A 162 -1.38 -25.60 16.71
N VAL A 163 -0.40 -26.27 16.09
CA VAL A 163 0.94 -25.72 15.82
C VAL A 163 1.01 -25.33 14.34
N ILE A 164 1.33 -24.07 14.05
CA ILE A 164 1.31 -23.50 12.70
C ILE A 164 2.66 -22.83 12.43
N LEU A 165 3.28 -23.17 11.30
CA LEU A 165 4.44 -22.45 10.80
C LEU A 165 3.99 -21.12 10.16
N VAL A 166 4.64 -20.01 10.51
CA VAL A 166 4.46 -18.71 9.85
C VAL A 166 5.75 -18.30 9.16
N SER A 167 5.70 -18.11 7.86
CA SER A 167 6.86 -17.72 7.05
C SER A 167 6.43 -16.91 5.84
N LYS A 168 7.26 -15.92 5.45
CA LYS A 168 7.13 -15.18 4.18
C LYS A 168 7.69 -15.97 3.01
N ASP A 169 8.54 -16.98 3.25
CA ASP A 169 9.09 -17.82 2.18
C ASP A 169 8.08 -18.89 1.74
N ILE A 170 7.69 -18.80 0.47
CA ILE A 170 6.76 -19.74 -0.14
C ILE A 170 7.32 -21.17 -0.16
N ASN A 171 8.65 -21.35 -0.31
CA ASN A 171 9.24 -22.67 -0.43
C ASN A 171 9.17 -23.45 0.89
N ILE A 172 9.43 -22.79 2.03
CA ILE A 172 9.32 -23.46 3.33
C ILE A 172 7.85 -23.79 3.62
N ARG A 173 6.89 -22.90 3.23
CA ARG A 173 5.45 -23.21 3.36
C ARG A 173 5.02 -24.39 2.49
N ILE A 174 5.53 -24.51 1.26
CA ILE A 174 5.27 -25.67 0.39
C ILE A 174 5.85 -26.93 1.00
N LYS A 175 7.11 -26.93 1.49
CA LYS A 175 7.74 -28.05 2.17
C LYS A 175 6.91 -28.49 3.39
N ALA A 176 6.49 -27.54 4.24
CA ALA A 176 5.68 -27.79 5.42
C ALA A 176 4.37 -28.52 5.03
N ARG A 177 3.64 -27.98 4.05
CA ARG A 177 2.38 -28.58 3.58
C ARG A 177 2.58 -29.98 2.98
N ALA A 178 3.66 -30.20 2.24
CA ALA A 178 4.02 -31.52 1.69
C ALA A 178 4.28 -32.54 2.80
N LEU A 179 4.76 -32.11 3.97
CA LEU A 179 4.95 -32.92 5.16
C LEU A 179 3.71 -33.00 6.08
N GLY A 180 2.56 -32.46 5.64
CA GLY A 180 1.33 -32.46 6.43
C GLY A 180 1.25 -31.44 7.56
N MET A 181 2.16 -30.46 7.59
CA MET A 181 2.20 -29.41 8.61
C MET A 181 1.40 -28.18 8.16
N PRO A 182 0.52 -27.60 9.01
CA PRO A 182 -0.10 -26.31 8.72
C PRO A 182 0.95 -25.21 8.61
N ALA A 183 0.88 -24.44 7.51
CA ALA A 183 1.76 -23.34 7.27
C ALA A 183 1.00 -22.15 6.66
N GLU A 184 1.24 -20.96 7.23
CA GLU A 184 0.59 -19.71 6.87
C GLU A 184 1.63 -18.66 6.46
N ASP A 185 1.20 -17.74 5.58
CA ASP A 185 1.95 -16.52 5.32
C ASP A 185 1.75 -15.54 6.48
N TYR A 186 2.70 -14.63 6.70
CA TYR A 186 2.52 -13.55 7.65
C TYR A 186 1.66 -12.45 7.05
N PHE A 187 0.37 -12.39 7.40
CA PHE A 187 -0.64 -11.54 6.78
C PHE A 187 -0.86 -10.17 7.44
N ASN A 188 -0.35 -9.92 8.64
CA ASN A 188 -0.62 -8.68 9.38
C ASN A 188 -0.10 -7.39 8.69
N ASP A 189 0.66 -7.53 7.63
CA ASP A 189 1.15 -6.44 6.78
C ASP A 189 0.32 -6.26 5.51
N LYS A 190 -0.57 -7.20 5.19
CA LYS A 190 -1.46 -7.07 4.02
C LYS A 190 -2.64 -6.15 4.33
N VAL A 191 -2.82 -5.17 3.48
CA VAL A 191 -3.94 -4.23 3.54
C VAL A 191 -5.16 -4.82 2.83
N LEU A 192 -4.90 -5.60 1.77
CA LEU A 192 -5.91 -6.24 0.96
C LEU A 192 -5.52 -7.71 0.73
N GLU A 193 -6.49 -8.61 0.88
CA GLU A 193 -6.33 -10.04 0.53
C GLU A 193 -6.36 -10.24 -0.98
N ASP A 194 -7.12 -9.40 -1.68
CA ASP A 194 -7.28 -9.39 -3.12
C ASP A 194 -7.02 -7.98 -3.67
N THR A 195 -5.96 -7.84 -4.47
CA THR A 195 -5.55 -6.58 -5.08
C THR A 195 -6.42 -6.17 -6.26
N GLU A 196 -7.22 -7.09 -6.82
CA GLU A 196 -8.24 -6.74 -7.81
C GLU A 196 -9.33 -5.84 -7.22
N LEU A 197 -9.49 -5.87 -5.88
CA LEU A 197 -10.42 -5.00 -5.15
C LEU A 197 -9.81 -3.64 -4.78
N LEU A 198 -8.57 -3.36 -5.21
CA LEU A 198 -7.95 -2.07 -4.94
C LEU A 198 -8.75 -0.95 -5.59
N TYR A 199 -9.03 0.09 -4.80
CA TYR A 199 -9.72 1.28 -5.26
C TYR A 199 -9.05 1.87 -6.50
N SER A 200 -9.80 2.00 -7.60
CA SER A 200 -9.29 2.48 -8.89
C SER A 200 -9.31 4.01 -9.03
N GLY A 201 -10.01 4.72 -8.15
CA GLY A 201 -10.25 6.16 -8.26
C GLY A 201 -11.39 6.53 -9.22
N MET A 202 -12.01 5.55 -9.85
CA MET A 202 -13.00 5.76 -10.90
C MET A 202 -14.21 4.84 -10.72
N LYS A 203 -15.39 5.32 -11.07
CA LYS A 203 -16.63 4.55 -11.06
C LYS A 203 -17.45 4.81 -12.32
N GLU A 204 -17.77 3.75 -13.03
CA GLU A 204 -18.70 3.82 -14.15
C GLU A 204 -20.14 3.98 -13.66
N LEU A 205 -20.85 4.92 -14.25
CA LEU A 205 -22.26 5.16 -13.95
C LEU A 205 -23.12 4.23 -14.83
N PRO A 206 -24.16 3.60 -14.27
CA PRO A 206 -25.03 2.71 -15.04
C PRO A 206 -25.85 3.48 -16.08
N ALA A 207 -26.34 2.76 -17.12
CA ALA A 207 -27.06 3.35 -18.22
C ALA A 207 -28.35 4.13 -17.80
N ASP A 208 -29.00 3.68 -16.72
CA ASP A 208 -30.20 4.28 -16.15
C ASP A 208 -29.89 5.39 -15.10
N PHE A 209 -28.62 5.80 -15.00
CA PHE A 209 -28.19 6.76 -13.98
C PHE A 209 -29.00 8.06 -14.02
N TRP A 210 -29.16 8.66 -15.18
CA TRP A 210 -29.89 9.93 -15.33
C TRP A 210 -31.37 9.77 -15.03
N GLU A 211 -32.00 8.65 -15.33
CA GLU A 211 -33.41 8.39 -15.03
C GLU A 211 -33.67 8.38 -13.51
N THR A 212 -32.70 7.86 -12.76
CA THR A 212 -32.81 7.62 -11.32
C THR A 212 -32.28 8.79 -10.47
N HIS A 213 -31.40 9.67 -11.03
CA HIS A 213 -30.71 10.72 -10.28
C HIS A 213 -30.99 12.15 -10.75
N SER A 214 -31.72 12.36 -11.87
CA SER A 214 -31.92 13.71 -12.43
C SER A 214 -33.16 14.41 -11.92
N LYS A 215 -34.02 13.76 -11.13
CA LYS A 215 -35.35 14.34 -10.72
C LYS A 215 -35.23 15.63 -9.92
N GLU A 216 -34.15 15.79 -9.14
CA GLU A 216 -33.87 16.98 -8.33
C GLU A 216 -32.45 17.49 -8.64
N MET A 217 -32.12 17.55 -9.94
CA MET A 217 -30.82 18.01 -10.37
C MET A 217 -30.75 19.53 -10.45
N GLU A 218 -29.75 20.11 -9.81
CA GLU A 218 -29.37 21.50 -9.93
C GLU A 218 -28.01 21.58 -10.65
N SER A 219 -27.81 22.63 -11.45
CA SER A 219 -26.53 22.92 -12.05
C SER A 219 -26.16 24.39 -11.91
N TRP A 220 -24.88 24.68 -11.68
CA TRP A 220 -24.36 26.04 -11.62
C TRP A 220 -22.93 26.10 -12.12
N GLN A 221 -22.50 27.31 -12.44
CA GLN A 221 -21.12 27.57 -12.81
C GLN A 221 -20.47 28.47 -11.77
N GLU A 222 -19.29 28.09 -11.32
CA GLU A 222 -18.50 28.84 -10.36
C GLU A 222 -17.02 28.83 -10.78
N SER A 223 -16.39 30.00 -10.85
CA SER A 223 -14.98 30.16 -11.23
C SER A 223 -14.61 29.47 -12.54
N GLY A 224 -15.55 29.43 -13.50
CA GLY A 224 -15.36 28.78 -14.80
C GLY A 224 -15.52 27.27 -14.80
N ARG A 225 -15.89 26.67 -13.66
CA ARG A 225 -16.16 25.25 -13.50
C ARG A 225 -17.64 24.99 -13.44
N MET A 226 -18.10 23.87 -14.01
CA MET A 226 -19.51 23.45 -13.98
C MET A 226 -19.74 22.41 -12.89
N PHE A 227 -20.78 22.62 -12.11
CA PHE A 227 -21.16 21.72 -11.02
C PHE A 227 -22.58 21.22 -11.22
N TYR A 228 -22.81 20.00 -10.77
CA TYR A 228 -24.12 19.37 -10.69
C TYR A 228 -24.36 18.87 -9.27
N ARG A 229 -25.48 19.26 -8.68
CA ARG A 229 -26.01 18.64 -7.46
C ARG A 229 -27.10 17.68 -7.88
N LEU A 230 -27.00 16.45 -7.45
CA LEU A 230 -27.99 15.42 -7.77
C LEU A 230 -28.24 14.51 -6.56
N THR A 231 -29.45 13.95 -6.52
CA THR A 231 -29.92 13.10 -5.42
C THR A 231 -30.34 11.75 -5.96
N GLY A 232 -29.82 10.68 -5.36
CA GLY A 232 -30.17 9.33 -5.76
C GLY A 232 -29.43 8.26 -4.96
N PRO A 233 -29.85 6.98 -5.12
CA PRO A 233 -29.34 5.89 -4.28
C PRO A 233 -27.85 5.60 -4.47
N LEU A 234 -27.26 5.93 -5.63
CA LEU A 234 -25.87 5.68 -5.91
C LEU A 234 -24.94 6.70 -5.21
N CYS A 235 -25.43 7.92 -4.94
CA CYS A 235 -24.62 9.01 -4.37
C CYS A 235 -23.95 8.63 -3.04
N LYS A 236 -24.62 7.86 -2.18
CA LYS A 236 -24.07 7.38 -0.90
C LYS A 236 -22.88 6.40 -1.06
N THR A 237 -22.67 5.86 -2.25
CA THR A 237 -21.60 4.90 -2.55
C THR A 237 -20.37 5.57 -3.17
N PHE A 238 -20.46 6.87 -3.47
CA PHE A 238 -19.32 7.64 -3.99
C PHE A 238 -18.31 7.92 -2.89
N LEU A 239 -17.09 8.25 -3.33
CA LEU A 239 -16.03 8.72 -2.46
C LEU A 239 -15.61 10.14 -2.88
N LEU A 240 -15.09 10.93 -1.93
CA LEU A 240 -14.57 12.27 -2.26
C LEU A 240 -13.41 12.16 -3.23
N ASN A 241 -13.39 13.03 -4.24
CA ASN A 241 -12.42 13.07 -5.34
C ASN A 241 -12.39 11.79 -6.22
N GLU A 242 -13.40 10.92 -6.09
CA GLU A 242 -13.63 9.84 -7.04
C GLU A 242 -14.13 10.40 -8.37
N PHE A 243 -13.61 9.90 -9.47
CA PHE A 243 -14.15 10.21 -10.79
C PHE A 243 -15.34 9.32 -11.09
N VAL A 244 -16.40 9.93 -11.56
CA VAL A 244 -17.57 9.23 -12.09
C VAL A 244 -17.66 9.50 -13.59
N PHE A 245 -17.94 8.47 -14.37
CA PHE A 245 -18.02 8.59 -15.81
C PHE A 245 -19.20 7.81 -16.39
N TYR A 246 -19.79 8.38 -17.44
CA TYR A 246 -20.91 7.81 -18.17
C TYR A 246 -20.54 7.86 -19.66
N GLU A 247 -20.50 6.71 -20.34
CA GLU A 247 -20.00 6.56 -21.70
C GLU A 247 -21.10 6.16 -22.70
N PHE A 248 -22.37 6.30 -22.32
CA PHE A 248 -23.47 5.97 -23.21
C PHE A 248 -23.80 7.13 -24.15
N GLU A 249 -25.05 7.52 -24.32
CA GLU A 249 -25.50 8.47 -25.37
C GLU A 249 -24.75 9.82 -25.39
N LYS A 250 -24.43 10.37 -24.23
CA LYS A 250 -23.67 11.63 -24.06
C LYS A 250 -22.59 11.42 -23.01
N PRO A 251 -21.33 11.29 -23.41
CA PRO A 251 -20.25 11.13 -22.46
C PRO A 251 -20.24 12.23 -21.41
N PHE A 252 -20.15 11.82 -20.13
CA PHE A 252 -20.09 12.73 -19.00
C PHE A 252 -19.02 12.26 -18.03
N HIS A 253 -18.10 13.16 -17.71
CA HIS A 253 -17.00 12.91 -16.80
C HIS A 253 -16.99 13.97 -15.71
N ALA A 254 -17.03 13.55 -14.46
CA ALA A 254 -17.05 14.46 -13.32
C ALA A 254 -16.27 13.90 -12.13
N MET A 255 -15.89 14.76 -11.22
CA MET A 255 -15.27 14.44 -9.95
C MET A 255 -16.21 14.75 -8.80
N VAL A 256 -16.31 13.84 -7.84
CA VAL A 256 -17.18 13.99 -6.66
C VAL A 256 -16.53 14.97 -5.68
N ARG A 257 -17.23 16.10 -5.40
CA ARG A 257 -16.70 17.14 -4.51
C ARG A 257 -17.30 17.13 -3.10
N SER A 258 -18.56 16.75 -2.99
CA SER A 258 -19.20 16.57 -1.68
C SER A 258 -20.25 15.49 -1.72
N ILE A 259 -20.51 14.90 -0.57
CA ILE A 259 -21.52 13.85 -0.37
C ILE A 259 -22.24 14.16 0.93
N ASP A 260 -23.58 14.19 0.85
CA ASP A 260 -24.46 14.33 2.01
C ASP A 260 -25.63 13.35 1.87
N GLY A 261 -25.52 12.22 2.53
CA GLY A 261 -26.48 11.12 2.45
C GLY A 261 -26.65 10.61 1.01
N ASN A 262 -27.83 10.84 0.42
CA ASN A 262 -28.14 10.46 -0.97
C ASN A 262 -27.89 11.60 -1.98
N THR A 263 -27.32 12.72 -1.56
CA THR A 263 -27.03 13.87 -2.42
C THR A 263 -25.53 13.97 -2.65
N ALA A 264 -25.12 14.23 -3.87
CA ALA A 264 -23.71 14.47 -4.23
C ALA A 264 -23.58 15.72 -5.08
N VAL A 265 -22.44 16.40 -4.94
CA VAL A 265 -22.01 17.48 -5.84
C VAL A 265 -20.89 16.94 -6.73
N LEU A 266 -21.11 17.02 -8.02
CA LEU A 266 -20.17 16.59 -9.05
C LEU A 266 -19.61 17.83 -9.77
N GLU A 267 -18.29 17.93 -9.91
CA GLU A 267 -17.62 18.92 -10.74
C GLU A 267 -17.27 18.30 -12.07
N VAL A 268 -17.70 18.90 -13.18
CA VAL A 268 -17.31 18.45 -14.51
C VAL A 268 -15.79 18.63 -14.69
N VAL A 269 -15.11 17.57 -15.07
CA VAL A 269 -13.65 17.59 -15.25
C VAL A 269 -13.25 18.49 -16.43
N LYS A 270 -12.10 19.14 -16.30
CA LYS A 270 -11.50 19.85 -17.40
C LYS A 270 -11.02 18.85 -18.46
N ASP A 271 -11.34 19.11 -19.72
CA ASP A 271 -10.96 18.24 -20.83
C ASP A 271 -9.54 18.56 -21.32
N HIS A 272 -8.55 17.80 -20.81
CA HIS A 272 -7.15 17.86 -21.23
C HIS A 272 -6.83 17.04 -22.49
N LEU A 273 -7.83 16.36 -23.10
CA LEU A 273 -7.69 15.77 -24.44
C LEU A 273 -7.59 16.86 -25.51
N LEU A 274 -8.15 18.04 -25.22
CA LEU A 274 -8.12 19.17 -26.13
C LEU A 274 -6.75 19.89 -26.08
N PRO A 275 -6.09 20.16 -27.21
CA PRO A 275 -4.78 20.84 -27.28
C PRO A 275 -4.72 22.18 -26.52
N LYS A 276 -5.82 22.95 -26.53
CA LYS A 276 -5.92 24.24 -25.83
C LYS A 276 -5.83 24.10 -24.28
N ASN A 277 -6.05 22.91 -23.75
CA ASN A 277 -6.01 22.60 -22.34
C ASN A 277 -4.76 21.77 -21.99
N ASN A 278 -3.72 21.79 -22.82
CA ASN A 278 -2.48 21.10 -22.51
C ASN A 278 -1.86 21.57 -21.20
N VAL A 279 -1.04 20.75 -20.60
CA VAL A 279 -0.27 21.03 -19.41
C VAL A 279 1.20 20.89 -19.79
N TRP A 280 1.94 21.98 -19.80
CA TRP A 280 3.33 22.03 -20.25
C TRP A 280 3.54 21.36 -21.62
N GLY A 281 2.66 21.69 -22.58
CA GLY A 281 2.68 21.09 -23.92
C GLY A 281 2.13 19.65 -24.02
N ILE A 282 1.80 19.00 -22.91
CA ILE A 282 1.26 17.64 -22.88
C ILE A 282 -0.27 17.66 -22.88
N THR A 283 -0.86 16.88 -23.78
CA THR A 283 -2.31 16.58 -23.80
C THR A 283 -2.54 15.16 -23.32
N ALA A 284 -3.66 14.93 -22.64
CA ALA A 284 -4.10 13.58 -22.33
C ALA A 284 -4.43 12.81 -23.62
N ARG A 285 -4.13 11.52 -23.66
CA ARG A 285 -4.43 10.63 -24.78
C ARG A 285 -5.63 9.72 -24.53
N ASN A 286 -6.00 9.57 -23.26
CA ASN A 286 -7.14 8.77 -22.84
C ASN A 286 -7.78 9.38 -21.59
N ARG A 287 -8.93 8.82 -21.18
CA ARG A 287 -9.73 9.28 -20.05
C ARG A 287 -8.94 9.25 -18.74
N GLU A 288 -8.22 8.17 -18.47
CA GLU A 288 -7.46 7.98 -17.22
C GLU A 288 -6.34 9.03 -17.09
N GLN A 289 -5.65 9.36 -18.19
CA GLN A 289 -4.67 10.45 -18.24
C GLN A 289 -5.33 11.82 -18.03
N ASN A 290 -6.53 12.03 -18.59
CA ASN A 290 -7.31 13.24 -18.33
C ASN A 290 -7.64 13.39 -16.84
N PHE A 291 -8.08 12.33 -16.21
CA PHE A 291 -8.38 12.33 -14.78
C PHE A 291 -7.13 12.57 -13.93
N ALA A 292 -6.01 11.94 -14.28
CA ALA A 292 -4.73 12.17 -13.62
C ALA A 292 -4.30 13.64 -13.68
N LEU A 293 -4.41 14.30 -14.85
CA LEU A 293 -4.10 15.73 -14.98
C LEU A 293 -5.03 16.61 -14.14
N ASN A 294 -6.32 16.28 -14.04
CA ASN A 294 -7.25 17.02 -13.20
C ASN A 294 -6.85 16.94 -11.71
N LEU A 295 -6.44 15.76 -11.20
CA LEU A 295 -5.94 15.62 -9.83
C LEU A 295 -4.63 16.35 -9.60
N LEU A 296 -3.68 16.17 -10.51
CA LEU A 296 -2.34 16.75 -10.38
C LEU A 296 -2.39 18.27 -10.38
N MET A 297 -3.26 18.87 -11.19
CA MET A 297 -3.40 20.32 -11.33
C MET A 297 -4.31 20.98 -10.28
N ASP A 298 -5.06 20.20 -9.51
CA ASP A 298 -5.94 20.72 -8.47
C ASP A 298 -5.14 21.10 -7.21
N PRO A 299 -5.09 22.39 -6.82
CA PRO A 299 -4.32 22.83 -5.64
C PRO A 299 -4.94 22.37 -4.30
N GLU A 300 -6.22 21.99 -4.27
CA GLU A 300 -6.90 21.50 -3.07
C GLU A 300 -6.56 20.03 -2.73
N ILE A 301 -5.88 19.34 -3.64
CA ILE A 301 -5.46 17.95 -3.45
C ILE A 301 -3.99 17.91 -3.05
N ASP A 302 -3.73 17.56 -1.80
CA ASP A 302 -2.38 17.50 -1.23
C ASP A 302 -1.66 16.19 -1.55
N PHE A 303 -2.39 15.11 -1.72
CA PHE A 303 -1.84 13.77 -2.00
C PHE A 303 -2.46 13.16 -3.25
N VAL A 304 -1.63 12.77 -4.20
CA VAL A 304 -2.06 12.08 -5.42
C VAL A 304 -1.33 10.75 -5.55
N SER A 305 -2.06 9.69 -5.87
CA SER A 305 -1.47 8.39 -6.22
C SER A 305 -1.87 7.99 -7.64
N LEU A 306 -0.88 7.68 -8.47
CA LEU A 306 -1.06 7.21 -9.84
C LEU A 306 -0.49 5.80 -9.96
N LEU A 307 -1.38 4.83 -10.15
CA LEU A 307 -1.01 3.45 -10.43
C LEU A 307 -1.09 3.18 -11.94
N GLY A 308 -0.36 2.18 -12.38
CA GLY A 308 -0.44 1.69 -13.75
C GLY A 308 0.85 1.06 -14.22
N GLN A 309 0.77 0.31 -15.30
CA GLN A 309 1.94 -0.35 -15.91
C GLN A 309 2.96 0.69 -16.43
N ALA A 310 4.18 0.24 -16.73
CA ALA A 310 5.18 1.06 -17.40
C ALA A 310 4.63 1.58 -18.76
N GLY A 311 4.95 2.82 -19.13
CA GLY A 311 4.49 3.42 -20.40
C GLY A 311 3.08 4.01 -20.36
N THR A 312 2.38 4.04 -19.22
CA THR A 312 1.07 4.69 -19.07
C THR A 312 1.15 6.22 -18.94
N GLY A 313 2.36 6.79 -18.90
CA GLY A 313 2.58 8.25 -18.84
C GLY A 313 2.62 8.85 -17.43
N LYS A 314 2.59 8.05 -16.35
CA LYS A 314 2.58 8.54 -14.96
C LYS A 314 3.60 9.63 -14.70
N THR A 315 4.87 9.36 -14.96
CA THR A 315 5.99 10.26 -14.70
C THR A 315 5.94 11.51 -15.57
N LEU A 316 5.62 11.35 -16.86
CA LEU A 316 5.49 12.45 -17.80
C LEU A 316 4.38 13.44 -17.41
N LEU A 317 3.18 12.94 -17.12
CA LEU A 317 2.03 13.77 -16.69
C LEU A 317 2.33 14.49 -15.39
N THR A 318 3.01 13.81 -14.46
CA THR A 318 3.36 14.39 -13.15
C THR A 318 4.41 15.49 -13.29
N LEU A 319 5.45 15.27 -14.10
CA LEU A 319 6.47 16.28 -14.37
C LEU A 319 5.90 17.50 -15.11
N ALA A 320 5.05 17.30 -16.13
CA ALA A 320 4.36 18.38 -16.84
C ALA A 320 3.54 19.24 -15.84
N SER A 321 2.74 18.60 -14.99
CA SER A 321 1.94 19.28 -13.98
C SER A 321 2.80 20.00 -12.94
N ALA A 322 3.90 19.39 -12.50
CA ALA A 322 4.82 19.98 -11.55
C ALA A 322 5.52 21.21 -12.12
N LEU A 323 6.01 21.14 -13.35
CA LEU A 323 6.68 22.27 -14.03
C LEU A 323 5.71 23.45 -14.21
N THR A 324 4.49 23.21 -14.67
CA THR A 324 3.45 24.25 -14.76
C THR A 324 3.24 24.93 -13.41
N GLN A 325 3.16 24.15 -12.30
CA GLN A 325 2.87 24.71 -10.98
C GLN A 325 4.08 25.34 -10.30
N VAL A 326 5.30 25.01 -10.71
CA VAL A 326 6.52 25.61 -10.19
C VAL A 326 6.95 26.84 -10.99
N LEU A 327 6.87 26.78 -12.32
CA LEU A 327 7.41 27.83 -13.20
C LEU A 327 6.36 28.85 -13.64
N ASP A 328 5.15 28.40 -14.03
CA ASP A 328 4.09 29.27 -14.55
C ASP A 328 3.25 29.86 -13.43
N THR A 329 2.59 29.01 -12.64
CA THR A 329 1.66 29.47 -11.58
C THR A 329 2.34 29.74 -10.25
N LYS A 330 3.58 29.27 -10.04
CA LYS A 330 4.42 29.50 -8.86
C LYS A 330 3.77 29.10 -7.54
N ILE A 331 2.92 28.09 -7.56
CA ILE A 331 2.28 27.50 -6.37
C ILE A 331 3.34 26.82 -5.50
N TYR A 332 4.26 26.10 -6.13
CA TYR A 332 5.36 25.42 -5.44
C TYR A 332 6.70 26.05 -5.81
N SER A 333 7.67 25.98 -4.90
CA SER A 333 8.98 26.62 -5.08
C SER A 333 10.00 25.76 -5.85
N GLU A 334 9.90 24.45 -5.73
CA GLU A 334 10.76 23.46 -6.43
C GLU A 334 10.10 22.10 -6.47
N ILE A 335 10.59 21.25 -7.39
CA ILE A 335 10.23 19.85 -7.51
C ILE A 335 11.28 19.02 -6.79
N ILE A 336 10.86 18.15 -5.89
CA ILE A 336 11.74 17.16 -5.27
C ILE A 336 11.30 15.80 -5.77
N MET A 337 12.20 15.08 -6.42
CA MET A 337 11.94 13.72 -6.90
C MET A 337 12.78 12.73 -6.12
N THR A 338 12.14 11.68 -5.63
CA THR A 338 12.83 10.52 -5.08
C THR A 338 12.35 9.27 -5.80
N ARG A 339 13.28 8.39 -6.12
CA ARG A 339 12.97 7.07 -6.66
C ARG A 339 13.39 6.00 -5.66
N VAL A 340 12.53 5.05 -5.45
CA VAL A 340 12.86 3.88 -4.64
C VAL A 340 13.70 2.94 -5.47
N THR A 341 14.93 2.73 -5.03
CA THR A 341 15.86 1.81 -5.70
C THR A 341 16.00 0.55 -4.87
N VAL A 342 15.75 -0.58 -5.48
CA VAL A 342 16.12 -1.87 -4.95
C VAL A 342 17.43 -2.27 -5.64
N SER A 343 18.49 -2.48 -4.88
CA SER A 343 19.75 -2.95 -5.46
C SER A 343 19.57 -4.38 -5.96
N VAL A 344 19.46 -4.53 -7.27
CA VAL A 344 19.53 -5.85 -7.90
C VAL A 344 21.01 -6.21 -8.02
N GLY A 345 21.53 -6.91 -7.02
CA GLY A 345 22.90 -7.41 -7.00
C GLY A 345 23.79 -6.74 -5.95
N GLU A 346 24.66 -5.82 -6.27
CA GLU A 346 25.64 -5.27 -5.35
C GLU A 346 25.16 -3.98 -4.65
N ASP A 347 25.50 -3.83 -3.37
CA ASP A 347 25.14 -2.69 -2.52
C ASP A 347 25.79 -1.40 -3.07
N ILE A 348 24.97 -0.52 -3.66
CA ILE A 348 25.40 0.79 -4.20
C ILE A 348 25.98 1.69 -3.09
N GLY A 349 25.94 1.27 -1.83
CA GLY A 349 26.36 2.04 -0.66
C GLY A 349 27.83 2.51 -0.65
N PHE A 350 28.70 1.92 -1.47
CA PHE A 350 30.15 2.18 -1.51
C PHE A 350 30.67 2.83 -2.79
N LEU A 351 29.84 3.26 -3.71
CA LEU A 351 30.35 4.05 -4.83
C LEU A 351 30.89 5.37 -4.31
N PRO A 352 32.18 5.72 -4.56
CA PRO A 352 32.72 7.04 -4.24
C PRO A 352 32.02 8.08 -5.12
N GLY A 353 31.66 9.23 -4.54
CA GLY A 353 31.06 10.34 -5.27
C GLY A 353 29.98 11.06 -4.48
N THR A 354 29.54 12.17 -5.02
CA THR A 354 28.42 12.98 -4.49
C THR A 354 27.08 12.23 -4.58
N GLU A 355 26.05 12.68 -3.85
CA GLU A 355 24.71 12.12 -3.94
C GLU A 355 24.18 12.14 -5.39
N GLU A 356 24.46 13.22 -6.11
CA GLU A 356 24.04 13.40 -7.51
C GLU A 356 24.72 12.40 -8.45
N GLU A 357 26.02 12.15 -8.27
CA GLU A 357 26.75 11.14 -9.05
C GLU A 357 26.22 9.71 -8.80
N LYS A 358 25.86 9.39 -7.56
CA LYS A 358 25.26 8.10 -7.20
C LYS A 358 23.86 7.92 -7.79
N MET A 359 23.15 9.00 -8.03
CA MET A 359 21.82 9.01 -8.66
C MET A 359 21.86 9.04 -10.20
N GLY A 360 23.07 9.16 -10.80
CA GLY A 360 23.28 9.26 -12.24
C GLY A 360 22.52 8.22 -13.08
N PRO A 361 22.57 6.90 -12.77
CA PRO A 361 21.83 5.88 -13.52
C PRO A 361 20.31 6.11 -13.60
N TRP A 362 19.74 6.81 -12.60
CA TRP A 362 18.29 7.10 -12.57
C TRP A 362 17.92 8.45 -13.19
N MET A 363 18.91 9.32 -13.42
CA MET A 363 18.72 10.58 -14.14
C MET A 363 18.31 10.34 -15.60
N GLY A 364 18.77 9.24 -16.23
CA GLY A 364 18.42 8.92 -17.62
C GLY A 364 16.92 8.87 -17.87
N ALA A 365 16.16 8.16 -17.03
CA ALA A 365 14.69 8.10 -17.17
C ALA A 365 14.00 9.45 -16.94
N LEU A 366 14.58 10.33 -16.12
CA LEU A 366 14.12 11.71 -15.93
C LEU A 366 14.47 12.55 -17.17
N ASP A 367 15.70 12.44 -17.67
CA ASP A 367 16.16 13.18 -18.86
C ASP A 367 15.32 12.80 -20.09
N ASP A 368 15.00 11.53 -20.31
CA ASP A 368 14.10 11.06 -21.39
C ASP A 368 12.73 11.76 -21.33
N ASN A 369 12.15 11.89 -20.13
CA ASN A 369 10.88 12.60 -19.97
C ASN A 369 11.04 14.11 -20.20
N LEU A 370 12.14 14.70 -19.72
CA LEU A 370 12.44 16.12 -19.94
C LEU A 370 12.67 16.43 -21.42
N ASP A 371 13.29 15.52 -22.16
CA ASP A 371 13.47 15.68 -23.61
C ASP A 371 12.12 15.70 -24.38
N VAL A 372 11.14 14.89 -23.93
CA VAL A 372 9.79 14.95 -24.49
C VAL A 372 9.12 16.29 -24.16
N LEU A 373 9.28 16.78 -22.93
CA LEU A 373 8.71 18.06 -22.48
C LEU A 373 9.35 19.27 -23.17
N ASN A 374 10.63 19.19 -23.52
CA ASN A 374 11.36 20.25 -24.24
C ASN A 374 11.00 20.32 -25.73
N LYS A 375 10.59 19.21 -26.36
CA LYS A 375 10.18 19.17 -27.77
C LYS A 375 8.85 19.87 -28.05
N SER A 376 8.05 20.10 -27.02
CA SER A 376 6.76 20.78 -27.15
C SER A 376 6.88 22.29 -27.44
N ASP A 377 8.07 22.87 -27.38
CA ASP A 377 8.35 24.28 -27.65
C ASP A 377 9.05 24.41 -29.03
N GLU A 378 8.35 24.01 -30.08
CA GLU A 378 8.89 24.00 -31.46
C GLU A 378 9.29 25.40 -31.98
N ASP A 379 8.74 26.49 -31.42
CA ASP A 379 9.01 27.86 -31.78
C ASP A 379 10.27 28.46 -31.12
N ALA A 380 10.83 27.82 -30.11
CA ALA A 380 12.03 28.29 -29.44
C ALA A 380 13.30 27.84 -30.17
N GLY A 381 14.15 28.77 -30.59
CA GLY A 381 15.46 28.48 -31.18
C GLY A 381 16.37 27.69 -30.20
N GLU A 382 17.51 27.15 -30.70
CA GLU A 382 18.44 26.33 -29.91
C GLU A 382 18.87 26.98 -28.58
N TRP A 383 19.09 28.26 -28.56
CA TRP A 383 19.43 29.05 -27.36
C TRP A 383 18.27 29.13 -26.35
N GLY A 384 17.06 29.30 -26.85
CA GLY A 384 15.87 29.32 -25.97
C GLY A 384 15.64 27.96 -25.30
N ARG A 385 15.80 26.88 -26.05
CA ARG A 385 15.68 25.50 -25.50
C ARG A 385 16.75 25.18 -24.45
N ALA A 386 18.01 25.57 -24.69
CA ALA A 386 19.09 25.36 -23.73
C ALA A 386 18.83 26.15 -22.41
N ALA A 387 18.41 27.41 -22.51
CA ALA A 387 18.08 28.22 -21.34
C ALA A 387 16.88 27.66 -20.54
N THR A 388 15.87 27.15 -21.25
CA THR A 388 14.70 26.50 -20.64
C THR A 388 15.11 25.19 -19.93
N GLN A 389 15.97 24.40 -20.53
CA GLN A 389 16.49 23.15 -19.95
C GLN A 389 17.28 23.42 -18.67
N ASP A 390 18.16 24.41 -18.65
CA ASP A 390 18.90 24.81 -17.45
C ASP A 390 17.98 25.30 -16.34
N LEU A 391 16.95 26.07 -16.68
CA LEU A 391 15.94 26.54 -15.73
C LEU A 391 15.16 25.37 -15.13
N ILE A 392 14.71 24.43 -15.95
CA ILE A 392 14.01 23.22 -15.52
C ILE A 392 14.89 22.41 -14.55
N ARG A 393 16.14 22.13 -14.95
CA ARG A 393 17.10 21.39 -14.11
C ARG A 393 17.39 22.10 -12.79
N SER A 394 17.44 23.43 -12.77
CA SER A 394 17.63 24.19 -11.53
C SER A 394 16.48 24.03 -10.53
N ARG A 395 15.28 23.68 -10.99
CA ARG A 395 14.06 23.53 -10.18
C ARG A 395 13.75 22.12 -9.78
N ILE A 396 14.39 21.11 -10.39
CA ILE A 396 14.22 19.70 -10.06
C ILE A 396 15.41 19.23 -9.22
N LYS A 397 15.12 18.72 -8.03
CA LYS A 397 16.13 18.13 -7.13
C LYS A 397 15.85 16.65 -6.93
N VAL A 398 16.73 15.81 -7.41
CA VAL A 398 16.66 14.37 -7.15
C VAL A 398 17.37 14.08 -5.84
N LYS A 399 16.67 13.36 -4.94
CA LYS A 399 17.20 13.03 -3.59
C LYS A 399 16.94 11.57 -3.26
N SER A 400 17.90 10.93 -2.62
CA SER A 400 17.68 9.57 -2.11
C SER A 400 16.80 9.61 -0.84
N LEU A 401 16.08 8.50 -0.60
CA LEU A 401 15.19 8.34 0.57
C LEU A 401 15.90 8.59 1.92
N ASN A 402 17.19 8.22 2.01
CA ASN A 402 17.97 8.39 3.23
C ASN A 402 18.18 9.86 3.59
N PHE A 403 18.35 10.73 2.60
CA PHE A 403 18.56 12.16 2.80
C PHE A 403 17.25 12.94 3.03
N MET A 404 16.11 12.32 2.82
CA MET A 404 14.81 12.91 3.12
C MET A 404 14.44 12.81 4.61
N ARG A 405 15.14 11.95 5.36
CA ARG A 405 14.89 11.78 6.80
C ARG A 405 15.36 13.02 7.59
N GLY A 406 14.57 13.45 8.57
CA GLY A 406 14.91 14.59 9.44
C GLY A 406 14.64 15.98 8.84
N ARG A 407 14.08 16.08 7.63
CA ARG A 407 13.73 17.36 6.99
C ARG A 407 12.22 17.46 6.82
N THR A 408 11.69 18.68 6.88
CA THR A 408 10.30 19.01 6.52
C THR A 408 10.31 19.75 5.19
N PHE A 409 9.42 19.37 4.28
CA PHE A 409 9.26 20.01 2.98
C PHE A 409 8.13 21.02 3.06
N LEU A 410 8.41 22.28 2.72
CA LEU A 410 7.44 23.36 2.73
C LEU A 410 7.29 23.92 1.31
N ASN A 411 6.07 24.10 0.85
CA ASN A 411 5.76 24.63 -0.49
C ASN A 411 6.50 23.90 -1.61
N LYS A 412 6.53 22.55 -1.56
CA LYS A 412 7.23 21.71 -2.54
C LYS A 412 6.27 20.83 -3.30
N PHE A 413 6.64 20.48 -4.53
CA PHE A 413 6.01 19.40 -5.27
C PHE A 413 6.90 18.16 -5.13
N LEU A 414 6.47 17.19 -4.33
CA LEU A 414 7.25 16.00 -3.98
C LEU A 414 6.75 14.81 -4.80
N ILE A 415 7.66 14.21 -5.58
CA ILE A 415 7.38 13.02 -6.41
C ILE A 415 8.10 11.82 -5.79
N ILE A 416 7.35 10.77 -5.50
CA ILE A 416 7.87 9.48 -5.03
C ILE A 416 7.63 8.47 -6.15
N ASP A 417 8.68 8.17 -6.90
CA ASP A 417 8.63 7.22 -8.00
C ASP A 417 8.96 5.79 -7.53
N GLU A 418 8.44 4.77 -8.22
CA GLU A 418 8.51 3.35 -7.85
C GLU A 418 8.04 3.08 -6.41
N ALA A 419 6.98 3.79 -6.01
CA ALA A 419 6.48 3.78 -4.64
C ALA A 419 5.95 2.42 -4.16
N GLN A 420 5.65 1.47 -5.06
CA GLN A 420 5.28 0.10 -4.73
C GLN A 420 6.39 -0.65 -3.98
N ASN A 421 7.65 -0.20 -4.14
CA ASN A 421 8.80 -0.80 -3.48
C ASN A 421 9.02 -0.31 -2.03
N LEU A 422 8.16 0.58 -1.52
CA LEU A 422 8.18 1.05 -0.14
C LEU A 422 7.33 0.15 0.77
N THR A 423 7.84 -0.09 1.97
CA THR A 423 7.00 -0.61 3.05
C THR A 423 6.02 0.45 3.55
N PRO A 424 4.89 0.08 4.19
CA PRO A 424 3.96 1.03 4.81
C PRO A 424 4.63 1.99 5.80
N LYS A 425 5.63 1.51 6.55
CA LYS A 425 6.41 2.32 7.50
C LYS A 425 7.28 3.36 6.80
N GLN A 426 7.93 3.01 5.71
CA GLN A 426 8.73 3.94 4.90
C GLN A 426 7.82 4.98 4.26
N MET A 427 6.71 4.56 3.66
CA MET A 427 5.71 5.45 3.06
C MET A 427 5.19 6.46 4.10
N LYS A 428 4.75 6.00 5.27
CA LYS A 428 4.35 6.88 6.38
C LYS A 428 5.43 7.89 6.73
N THR A 429 6.70 7.44 6.82
CA THR A 429 7.83 8.31 7.16
C THR A 429 8.03 9.41 6.13
N LEU A 430 7.84 9.16 4.83
CA LEU A 430 7.97 10.15 3.77
C LEU A 430 6.81 11.14 3.77
N ILE A 431 5.57 10.64 3.80
CA ILE A 431 4.37 11.48 3.75
C ILE A 431 4.32 12.43 4.95
N THR A 432 4.70 11.99 6.15
CA THR A 432 4.73 12.84 7.35
C THR A 432 5.81 13.93 7.32
N ARG A 433 6.65 14.01 6.29
CA ARG A 433 7.60 15.10 6.03
C ARG A 433 7.01 16.22 5.17
N ALA A 434 5.86 15.99 4.55
CA ALA A 434 5.14 17.04 3.87
C ALA A 434 4.66 18.07 4.90
N GLY A 435 5.16 19.28 4.80
CA GLY A 435 4.73 20.42 5.58
C GLY A 435 3.73 21.26 4.79
N PRO A 436 3.27 22.38 5.34
CA PRO A 436 2.28 23.25 4.71
C PRO A 436 2.63 23.61 3.26
N GLY A 437 1.61 23.58 2.39
CA GLY A 437 1.74 23.93 0.98
C GLY A 437 2.53 22.90 0.14
N THR A 438 2.71 21.68 0.61
CA THR A 438 3.41 20.63 -0.13
C THR A 438 2.43 19.63 -0.72
N LYS A 439 2.51 19.39 -2.02
CA LYS A 439 1.83 18.29 -2.71
C LYS A 439 2.75 17.08 -2.78
N VAL A 440 2.22 15.91 -2.46
CA VAL A 440 2.92 14.61 -2.57
C VAL A 440 2.28 13.79 -3.67
N VAL A 441 3.07 13.32 -4.60
CA VAL A 441 2.63 12.44 -5.70
C VAL A 441 3.38 11.12 -5.64
N CYS A 442 2.65 10.02 -5.48
CA CYS A 442 3.19 8.66 -5.48
C CYS A 442 2.90 7.98 -6.81
N LEU A 443 3.94 7.52 -7.49
CA LEU A 443 3.87 6.81 -8.76
C LEU A 443 4.30 5.37 -8.56
N GLY A 444 3.61 4.41 -9.18
CA GLY A 444 4.05 3.03 -9.12
C GLY A 444 3.22 2.05 -9.93
N ASN A 445 3.73 0.81 -9.95
CA ASN A 445 3.07 -0.35 -10.51
C ASN A 445 3.11 -1.49 -9.50
N ILE A 446 1.97 -1.83 -8.90
CA ILE A 446 1.89 -2.88 -7.86
C ILE A 446 2.24 -4.28 -8.38
N ALA A 447 2.15 -4.51 -9.69
CA ALA A 447 2.58 -5.77 -10.31
C ALA A 447 4.11 -5.89 -10.46
N GLN A 448 4.88 -4.79 -10.26
CA GLN A 448 6.33 -4.74 -10.40
C GLN A 448 6.98 -4.39 -9.06
N ILE A 449 6.93 -5.31 -8.12
CA ILE A 449 7.56 -5.17 -6.81
C ILE A 449 8.89 -5.92 -6.82
N ASP A 450 10.00 -5.16 -6.71
CA ASP A 450 11.35 -5.71 -6.68
C ASP A 450 11.88 -5.87 -5.24
N THR A 451 11.21 -5.23 -4.27
CA THR A 451 11.64 -5.30 -2.86
C THR A 451 11.34 -6.69 -2.28
N PRO A 452 12.36 -7.41 -1.78
CA PRO A 452 12.15 -8.70 -1.15
C PRO A 452 11.10 -8.66 -0.04
N TYR A 453 10.27 -9.69 0.02
CA TYR A 453 9.20 -9.88 1.02
C TYR A 453 8.03 -8.90 0.95
N LEU A 454 8.03 -7.91 0.04
CA LEU A 454 6.82 -7.15 -0.27
C LEU A 454 5.96 -7.92 -1.28
N THR A 455 4.67 -7.76 -1.12
CA THR A 455 3.65 -8.26 -2.05
C THR A 455 2.76 -7.10 -2.47
N GLU A 456 1.96 -7.28 -3.50
CA GLU A 456 0.97 -6.27 -3.93
C GLU A 456 0.10 -5.79 -2.76
N GLY A 457 -0.39 -6.72 -1.92
CA GLY A 457 -1.24 -6.40 -0.77
C GLY A 457 -0.51 -5.76 0.41
N SER A 458 0.82 -5.89 0.52
CA SER A 458 1.63 -5.36 1.63
C SER A 458 2.47 -4.14 1.25
N SER A 459 2.44 -3.73 -0.02
CA SER A 459 3.12 -2.53 -0.50
C SER A 459 2.64 -1.28 0.22
N GLY A 460 3.57 -0.36 0.51
CA GLY A 460 3.24 0.95 1.06
C GLY A 460 2.36 1.78 0.14
N LEU A 461 2.44 1.57 -1.18
CA LEU A 461 1.58 2.22 -2.14
C LEU A 461 0.13 1.72 -2.03
N THR A 462 -0.09 0.40 -2.00
CA THR A 462 -1.41 -0.20 -1.75
C THR A 462 -2.00 0.26 -0.41
N TYR A 463 -1.14 0.34 0.61
CA TYR A 463 -1.52 0.81 1.94
C TYR A 463 -2.09 2.23 1.91
N VAL A 464 -1.43 3.18 1.24
CA VAL A 464 -1.91 4.57 1.22
C VAL A 464 -3.12 4.74 0.31
N VAL A 465 -3.21 4.04 -0.81
CA VAL A 465 -4.40 4.06 -1.68
C VAL A 465 -5.63 3.62 -0.90
N ASP A 466 -5.55 2.54 -0.15
CA ASP A 466 -6.68 2.06 0.65
C ASP A 466 -7.02 3.00 1.81
N ARG A 467 -6.02 3.48 2.56
CA ARG A 467 -6.23 4.27 3.78
C ARG A 467 -6.63 5.73 3.52
N PHE A 468 -6.25 6.29 2.37
CA PHE A 468 -6.54 7.68 2.04
C PHE A 468 -7.80 7.85 1.21
N LYS A 469 -8.40 6.75 0.69
CA LYS A 469 -9.67 6.82 -0.03
C LYS A 469 -10.74 7.54 0.81
N GLY A 470 -11.44 8.48 0.18
CA GLY A 470 -12.48 9.29 0.83
C GLY A 470 -11.98 10.46 1.67
N TRP A 471 -10.65 10.67 1.83
CA TRP A 471 -10.13 11.90 2.41
C TRP A 471 -10.20 13.04 1.38
N GLY A 472 -10.76 14.21 1.78
CA GLY A 472 -11.09 15.32 0.88
C GLY A 472 -9.89 15.95 0.14
N HIS A 473 -8.64 15.72 0.59
CA HIS A 473 -7.41 16.20 -0.04
C HIS A 473 -6.57 15.08 -0.68
N ASN A 474 -7.19 13.92 -0.91
CA ASN A 474 -6.58 12.79 -1.61
C ASN A 474 -7.22 12.60 -2.99
N GLY A 475 -6.41 12.27 -3.97
CA GLY A 475 -6.83 11.82 -5.29
C GLY A 475 -6.09 10.55 -5.72
N HIS A 476 -6.81 9.65 -6.36
CA HIS A 476 -6.25 8.41 -6.89
C HIS A 476 -6.76 8.13 -8.30
N VAL A 477 -5.88 7.65 -9.19
CA VAL A 477 -6.26 7.10 -10.49
C VAL A 477 -5.37 5.92 -10.85
N THR A 478 -5.98 4.83 -11.30
CA THR A 478 -5.29 3.72 -11.95
C THR A 478 -5.33 3.91 -13.47
N LEU A 479 -4.17 4.06 -14.10
CA LEU A 479 -4.02 4.18 -15.55
C LEU A 479 -3.95 2.76 -16.14
N LEU A 480 -5.00 2.36 -16.85
CA LEU A 480 -5.16 0.99 -17.35
C LEU A 480 -4.45 0.77 -18.69
N ARG A 481 -4.36 1.83 -19.53
CA ARG A 481 -3.80 1.74 -20.89
C ARG A 481 -2.45 2.42 -20.99
N GLY A 482 -1.44 1.67 -21.43
CA GLY A 482 -0.15 2.21 -21.82
C GLY A 482 -0.19 2.66 -23.31
N GLU A 483 0.40 3.79 -23.59
CA GLU A 483 0.66 4.26 -24.96
C GLU A 483 2.03 3.75 -25.41
N ARG A 484 2.14 2.44 -25.60
CA ARG A 484 3.39 1.77 -25.97
C ARG A 484 3.51 1.59 -27.48
N SER A 485 4.69 1.26 -27.95
CA SER A 485 4.87 0.77 -29.32
C SER A 485 4.21 -0.61 -29.47
N ARG A 486 3.80 -0.95 -30.70
CA ARG A 486 3.24 -2.27 -31.03
C ARG A 486 4.12 -3.44 -30.53
N LEU A 487 5.45 -3.23 -30.52
CA LEU A 487 6.40 -4.23 -30.00
C LEU A 487 6.30 -4.39 -28.48
N ALA A 488 6.21 -3.26 -27.76
CA ALA A 488 6.15 -3.29 -26.30
C ALA A 488 4.81 -3.86 -25.78
N ASP A 489 3.70 -3.59 -26.49
CA ASP A 489 2.40 -4.16 -26.18
C ASP A 489 2.40 -5.66 -26.41
N PHE A 490 2.90 -6.12 -27.56
CA PHE A 490 3.00 -7.53 -27.86
C PHE A 490 3.93 -8.27 -26.88
N ALA A 491 5.07 -7.68 -26.53
CA ALA A 491 5.99 -8.29 -25.57
C ALA A 491 5.36 -8.40 -24.15
N ALA A 492 4.56 -7.43 -23.76
CA ALA A 492 3.86 -7.46 -22.46
C ALA A 492 2.71 -8.49 -22.41
N GLU A 493 2.19 -8.89 -23.56
CA GLU A 493 1.13 -9.90 -23.68
C GLU A 493 1.67 -11.34 -23.75
N VAL A 494 2.88 -11.52 -24.29
CA VAL A 494 3.41 -12.85 -24.65
C VAL A 494 4.56 -13.31 -23.72
N LEU A 495 5.25 -12.39 -23.03
CA LEU A 495 6.37 -12.63 -22.11
C LEU A 495 5.98 -12.45 -20.66
#